data_5d8ce17427c8311e66b304ed2caf3c69
#
_entry.id   5d8ce17427c8311e66b304ed2caf3c69
#
_cell.length_a   1.000
_cell.length_b   1.000
_cell.length_c   1.000
_cell.angle_alpha   90.00
_cell.angle_beta   90.00
_cell.angle_gamma   90.00
#
_symmetry.space_group_name_H-M   'P 1'
#
loop_
_entity.id
_entity.type
_entity.pdbx_description
1 polymer ?
#
loop_
_entity_poly.entity_id
_entity_poly.type
_entity_poly.pdbx_seq_one_letter_code
_entity_poly.pdbx_strand_id
1 'polypeptide(L)'
;MNASTLTVRDLTGLRSPRPVTGGVPLAEGTAPRGARFTLTDARGRPVPLQTAVLARWPDASAKWVLLDFSADPPAGKSATYRLTWSKSTKPIPPDDPVRASTKPPVRLATDRVRVETDDQVLLAVNRQFEVRMTLSDGKGRRYQARTDAASIETRGPLRGTMQLRGDFRDADDERAFSFRLRVSVFAGLQRIRLEPMIIIDPDHGVIQPIRELAIELRPLSGLKTAKIDGAGPWTPNDPPRRLFQIDDQQFTVEGTKGKGRRAAGWARLEDNAGNTAAVALRDFWQQWPKSIELDRDSVSIGLLPRFRAGTFDHMQPWYKHQYLFKGSSYCLRTGQARRWDLWLDLAGDGQTLAAAANAPLVPAADPAEAIATGVWGPIAPVGAAMRDYDRWADRIFELYRRSIEINRDYGAMNWGDWWGERGCNWGNHEYDTPRHMLVQFARTGDPKYFHA
;
A
#
# COMPACT_ATOMS: atom_id res chain seq x y z
N MET A 1 15.62 -4.57 -31.75
CA MET A 1 16.37 -3.74 -30.77
C MET A 1 16.00 -4.21 -29.38
N ASN A 2 16.98 -4.42 -28.51
CA ASN A 2 16.73 -4.83 -27.12
C ASN A 2 16.40 -3.60 -26.25
N ALA A 3 15.24 -3.01 -26.51
CA ALA A 3 14.80 -1.80 -25.81
C ALA A 3 13.28 -1.76 -25.70
N SER A 4 12.77 -1.09 -24.66
CA SER A 4 11.36 -0.78 -24.46
C SER A 4 11.21 0.64 -23.90
N THR A 5 10.18 1.33 -24.35
CA THR A 5 9.82 2.66 -23.89
C THR A 5 8.86 2.57 -22.72
N LEU A 6 9.13 3.30 -21.65
CA LEU A 6 8.31 3.33 -20.45
C LEU A 6 7.81 4.75 -20.18
N THR A 7 6.59 4.88 -19.75
CA THR A 7 5.99 6.12 -19.28
C THR A 7 5.62 6.01 -17.80
N VAL A 8 5.96 7.03 -17.02
CA VAL A 8 5.54 7.17 -15.61
C VAL A 8 4.76 8.47 -15.48
N ARG A 9 3.47 8.38 -15.15
CA ARG A 9 2.57 9.53 -15.06
C ARG A 9 2.32 9.91 -13.60
N ASP A 10 2.47 11.20 -13.30
CA ASP A 10 2.04 11.77 -12.02
C ASP A 10 0.55 12.09 -12.03
N LEU A 11 -0.17 11.61 -11.00
CA LEU A 11 -1.60 11.89 -10.77
C LEU A 11 -1.85 12.80 -9.57
N THR A 12 -0.77 13.23 -8.88
CA THR A 12 -0.87 13.94 -7.59
C THR A 12 -0.57 15.43 -7.68
N GLY A 13 0.13 15.86 -8.72
CA GLY A 13 0.69 17.22 -8.81
C GLY A 13 1.94 17.43 -7.95
N LEU A 14 2.48 16.39 -7.32
CA LEU A 14 3.67 16.46 -6.48
C LEU A 14 4.95 16.57 -7.31
N ARG A 15 5.91 17.33 -6.78
CA ARG A 15 7.29 17.44 -7.32
C ARG A 15 8.26 16.89 -6.29
N SER A 16 8.45 15.61 -6.29
CA SER A 16 9.42 14.94 -5.42
C SER A 16 9.73 13.56 -5.95
N PRO A 17 10.97 13.06 -5.77
CA PRO A 17 11.30 11.67 -6.07
C PRO A 17 10.38 10.71 -5.33
N ARG A 18 9.86 9.72 -6.05
CA ARG A 18 9.00 8.67 -5.52
C ARG A 18 9.44 7.30 -6.03
N PRO A 19 9.30 6.24 -5.23
CA PRO A 19 9.62 4.90 -5.69
C PRO A 19 8.64 4.46 -6.78
N VAL A 20 9.16 3.81 -7.79
CA VAL A 20 8.42 3.14 -8.86
C VAL A 20 8.73 1.67 -8.79
N THR A 21 7.70 0.84 -8.69
CA THR A 21 7.80 -0.62 -8.75
C THR A 21 6.75 -1.13 -9.72
N GLY A 22 7.16 -1.88 -10.76
CA GLY A 22 6.21 -2.45 -11.69
C GLY A 22 6.83 -3.42 -12.68
N GLY A 23 5.99 -4.31 -13.22
CA GLY A 23 6.38 -5.34 -14.18
C GLY A 23 6.33 -4.84 -15.63
N VAL A 24 7.32 -5.21 -16.42
CA VAL A 24 7.39 -4.92 -17.86
C VAL A 24 7.43 -6.26 -18.63
N PRO A 25 6.55 -6.44 -19.65
CA PRO A 25 6.56 -7.63 -20.49
C PRO A 25 7.66 -7.56 -21.54
N LEU A 26 8.25 -8.70 -21.89
CA LEU A 26 9.26 -8.82 -22.93
C LEU A 26 8.93 -9.98 -23.89
N ALA A 27 9.21 -9.79 -25.16
CA ALA A 27 9.01 -10.82 -26.17
C ALA A 27 9.98 -12.00 -26.00
N GLU A 28 9.55 -13.20 -26.41
CA GLU A 28 10.35 -14.41 -26.40
C GLU A 28 11.68 -14.19 -27.16
N GLY A 29 12.76 -14.75 -26.65
CA GLY A 29 14.09 -14.70 -27.28
C GLY A 29 14.83 -13.35 -27.13
N THR A 30 14.16 -12.26 -26.73
CA THR A 30 14.78 -10.90 -26.75
C THR A 30 15.72 -10.62 -25.58
N ALA A 31 15.43 -11.16 -24.40
CA ALA A 31 16.22 -10.99 -23.19
C ALA A 31 16.70 -12.35 -22.64
N PRO A 32 17.82 -12.90 -23.18
CA PRO A 32 18.30 -14.23 -22.81
C PRO A 32 18.72 -14.30 -21.34
N ARG A 33 18.87 -15.52 -20.83
CA ARG A 33 19.38 -15.74 -19.46
C ARG A 33 20.71 -15.00 -19.26
N GLY A 34 20.79 -14.22 -18.17
CA GLY A 34 21.97 -13.38 -17.86
C GLY A 34 21.95 -11.99 -18.51
N ALA A 35 20.89 -11.63 -19.24
CA ALA A 35 20.72 -10.23 -19.67
C ALA A 35 20.64 -9.30 -18.46
N ARG A 36 21.31 -8.15 -18.55
CA ARG A 36 21.29 -7.07 -17.57
C ARG A 36 20.54 -5.89 -18.16
N PHE A 37 19.84 -5.17 -17.32
CA PHE A 37 18.96 -4.08 -17.72
C PHE A 37 19.54 -2.73 -17.29
N THR A 38 19.35 -1.70 -18.11
CA THR A 38 19.66 -0.30 -17.78
C THR A 38 18.48 0.58 -18.15
N LEU A 39 18.37 1.71 -17.46
CA LEU A 39 17.33 2.70 -17.66
C LEU A 39 17.96 4.06 -17.95
N THR A 40 17.42 4.79 -18.92
CA THR A 40 17.79 6.20 -19.18
C THR A 40 16.52 7.05 -19.20
N ASP A 41 16.66 8.31 -18.79
CA ASP A 41 15.59 9.30 -18.93
C ASP A 41 15.48 9.81 -20.38
N ALA A 42 14.50 10.69 -20.64
CA ALA A 42 14.26 11.27 -21.97
C ALA A 42 15.46 12.08 -22.53
N ARG A 43 16.42 12.47 -21.68
CA ARG A 43 17.64 13.18 -22.08
C ARG A 43 18.84 12.24 -22.27
N GLY A 44 18.61 10.93 -22.17
CA GLY A 44 19.66 9.91 -22.25
C GLY A 44 20.52 9.78 -20.98
N ARG A 45 20.19 10.43 -19.88
CA ARG A 45 20.90 10.32 -18.62
C ARG A 45 20.60 8.98 -17.97
N PRO A 46 21.60 8.24 -17.48
CA PRO A 46 21.38 6.97 -16.83
C PRO A 46 20.63 7.15 -15.50
N VAL A 47 19.71 6.23 -15.24
CA VAL A 47 18.89 6.16 -14.02
C VAL A 47 19.22 4.86 -13.29
N PRO A 48 19.51 4.88 -11.98
CA PRO A 48 19.70 3.67 -11.19
C PRO A 48 18.49 2.74 -11.31
N LEU A 49 18.76 1.46 -11.57
CA LEU A 49 17.74 0.46 -11.82
C LEU A 49 18.06 -0.85 -11.08
N GLN A 50 17.09 -1.37 -10.36
CA GLN A 50 17.07 -2.73 -9.82
C GLN A 50 16.05 -3.55 -10.58
N THR A 51 16.40 -4.81 -10.90
CA THR A 51 15.50 -5.69 -11.65
C THR A 51 15.42 -7.08 -11.05
N ALA A 52 14.24 -7.72 -11.20
CA ALA A 52 14.04 -9.13 -10.93
C ALA A 52 13.23 -9.78 -12.05
N VAL A 53 13.68 -10.92 -12.56
CA VAL A 53 12.91 -11.68 -13.55
C VAL A 53 11.83 -12.48 -12.82
N LEU A 54 10.57 -12.12 -13.05
CA LEU A 54 9.41 -12.74 -12.40
C LEU A 54 8.95 -14.01 -13.13
N ALA A 55 9.06 -14.02 -14.44
CA ALA A 55 8.67 -15.15 -15.27
C ALA A 55 9.59 -15.26 -16.48
N ARG A 56 9.69 -16.48 -17.02
CA ARG A 56 10.49 -16.81 -18.22
C ARG A 56 9.64 -17.48 -19.28
N TRP A 57 10.06 -17.31 -20.51
CA TRP A 57 9.58 -18.09 -21.65
C TRP A 57 10.19 -19.50 -21.66
N PRO A 58 9.65 -20.44 -22.47
CA PRO A 58 10.22 -21.80 -22.58
C PRO A 58 11.70 -21.83 -22.96
N ASP A 59 12.16 -20.86 -23.77
CA ASP A 59 13.58 -20.69 -24.16
C ASP A 59 14.48 -20.11 -23.05
N ALA A 60 13.94 -19.96 -21.84
CA ALA A 60 14.56 -19.35 -20.66
C ALA A 60 14.84 -17.83 -20.77
N SER A 61 14.44 -17.16 -21.85
CA SER A 61 14.45 -15.70 -21.91
C SER A 61 13.46 -15.08 -20.92
N ALA A 62 13.69 -13.84 -20.51
CA ALA A 62 12.81 -13.15 -19.58
C ALA A 62 11.46 -12.82 -20.25
N LYS A 63 10.35 -13.19 -19.58
CA LYS A 63 8.96 -12.91 -19.98
C LYS A 63 8.41 -11.69 -19.24
N TRP A 64 8.62 -11.63 -17.92
CA TRP A 64 8.26 -10.51 -17.07
C TRP A 64 9.46 -10.08 -16.23
N VAL A 65 9.74 -8.79 -16.25
CA VAL A 65 10.82 -8.18 -15.46
C VAL A 65 10.23 -7.14 -14.53
N LEU A 66 10.39 -7.32 -13.22
CA LEU A 66 10.08 -6.31 -12.23
C LEU A 66 11.18 -5.25 -12.25
N LEU A 67 10.79 -4.00 -12.27
CA LEU A 67 11.65 -2.83 -12.17
C LEU A 67 11.42 -2.13 -10.85
N ASP A 68 12.51 -1.73 -10.18
CA ASP A 68 12.49 -0.78 -9.07
C ASP A 68 13.43 0.38 -9.42
N PHE A 69 12.93 1.61 -9.39
CA PHE A 69 13.71 2.84 -9.59
C PHE A 69 13.04 4.03 -8.92
N SER A 70 13.68 5.18 -8.87
CA SER A 70 13.09 6.43 -8.40
C SER A 70 12.74 7.32 -9.58
N ALA A 71 11.54 7.91 -9.58
CA ALA A 71 11.11 8.85 -10.61
C ALA A 71 10.57 10.15 -9.99
N ASP A 72 10.81 11.25 -10.69
CA ASP A 72 10.29 12.59 -10.37
C ASP A 72 9.63 13.18 -11.64
N PRO A 73 8.46 12.67 -12.05
CA PRO A 73 7.74 13.20 -13.20
C PRO A 73 7.28 14.64 -12.90
N PRO A 74 7.22 15.52 -13.91
CA PRO A 74 6.66 16.86 -13.72
C PRO A 74 5.23 16.78 -13.20
N ALA A 75 4.84 17.70 -12.31
CA ALA A 75 3.54 17.73 -11.65
C ALA A 75 2.37 17.58 -12.64
N GLY A 76 1.55 16.57 -12.47
CA GLY A 76 0.39 16.25 -13.32
C GLY A 76 0.76 15.78 -14.75
N LYS A 77 2.03 15.48 -15.02
CA LYS A 77 2.52 15.08 -16.34
C LYS A 77 3.22 13.72 -16.31
N SER A 78 3.66 13.29 -17.48
CA SER A 78 4.40 12.05 -17.68
C SER A 78 5.90 12.33 -17.84
N ALA A 79 6.71 11.39 -17.34
CA ALA A 79 8.12 11.25 -17.65
C ALA A 79 8.33 9.98 -18.48
N THR A 80 9.19 10.06 -19.50
CA THR A 80 9.51 8.93 -20.39
C THR A 80 10.89 8.40 -20.04
N TYR A 81 11.02 7.08 -20.08
CA TYR A 81 12.25 6.34 -19.84
C TYR A 81 12.46 5.32 -20.96
N ARG A 82 13.73 4.97 -21.19
CA ARG A 82 14.12 3.92 -22.12
C ARG A 82 14.81 2.80 -21.35
N LEU A 83 14.17 1.65 -21.32
CA LEU A 83 14.73 0.40 -20.79
C LEU A 83 15.51 -0.29 -21.91
N THR A 84 16.75 -0.68 -21.66
CA THR A 84 17.57 -1.45 -22.60
C THR A 84 18.21 -2.63 -21.88
N TRP A 85 18.56 -3.70 -22.65
CA TRP A 85 19.18 -4.87 -22.05
C TRP A 85 20.19 -5.54 -22.99
N SER A 86 21.25 -6.08 -22.39
CA SER A 86 22.24 -6.93 -23.03
C SER A 86 23.05 -7.72 -21.99
N LYS A 87 23.88 -8.66 -22.41
CA LYS A 87 24.81 -9.36 -21.50
C LYS A 87 25.96 -8.44 -21.02
N SER A 88 26.36 -7.46 -21.83
CA SER A 88 27.47 -6.56 -21.55
C SER A 88 27.09 -5.27 -20.77
N THR A 89 25.79 -4.99 -20.66
CA THR A 89 25.29 -3.81 -19.97
C THR A 89 25.65 -3.82 -18.47
N LYS A 90 26.03 -2.65 -17.95
CA LYS A 90 26.34 -2.44 -16.53
C LYS A 90 25.34 -1.46 -15.93
N PRO A 91 24.45 -1.90 -15.01
CA PRO A 91 23.60 -1.01 -14.25
C PRO A 91 24.44 -0.05 -13.40
N ILE A 92 24.00 1.19 -13.23
CA ILE A 92 24.61 2.13 -12.30
C ILE A 92 24.03 1.93 -10.89
N PRO A 93 24.83 1.98 -9.82
CA PRO A 93 24.33 1.93 -8.46
C PRO A 93 23.63 3.26 -8.07
N PRO A 94 22.69 3.24 -7.12
CA PRO A 94 22.21 4.48 -6.49
C PRO A 94 23.27 5.07 -5.54
N ASP A 95 23.16 6.38 -5.28
CA ASP A 95 24.10 7.09 -4.39
C ASP A 95 23.96 6.64 -2.92
N ASP A 96 22.75 6.28 -2.48
CA ASP A 96 22.46 5.83 -1.10
C ASP A 96 21.77 4.45 -1.15
N PRO A 97 22.55 3.36 -1.36
CA PRO A 97 21.98 2.03 -1.58
C PRO A 97 21.39 1.42 -0.32
N VAL A 98 20.31 0.64 -0.49
CA VAL A 98 19.78 -0.18 0.59
C VAL A 98 20.72 -1.35 0.89
N ARG A 99 21.11 -1.47 2.14
CA ARG A 99 21.89 -2.57 2.70
C ARG A 99 21.00 -3.46 3.56
N ALA A 100 21.04 -4.77 3.37
CA ALA A 100 20.26 -5.74 4.09
C ALA A 100 21.14 -6.67 4.93
N SER A 101 20.77 -6.90 6.20
CA SER A 101 21.39 -7.88 7.10
C SER A 101 20.37 -8.92 7.53
N THR A 102 20.72 -10.21 7.40
CA THR A 102 19.89 -11.33 7.87
C THR A 102 20.26 -11.79 9.28
N LYS A 103 21.38 -11.28 9.83
CA LYS A 103 21.74 -11.58 11.22
C LYS A 103 20.81 -10.82 12.15
N PRO A 104 20.29 -11.44 13.22
CA PRO A 104 19.48 -10.73 14.21
C PRO A 104 20.25 -9.58 14.87
N PRO A 105 19.61 -8.44 15.05
CA PRO A 105 18.31 -8.08 14.48
C PRO A 105 18.36 -7.99 12.96
N VAL A 106 17.36 -8.56 12.26
CA VAL A 106 17.24 -8.44 10.81
C VAL A 106 17.03 -6.97 10.44
N ARG A 107 17.77 -6.47 9.45
CA ARG A 107 17.86 -5.03 9.22
C ARG A 107 17.88 -4.66 7.75
N LEU A 108 17.21 -3.56 7.45
CA LEU A 108 17.36 -2.78 6.22
C LEU A 108 17.87 -1.39 6.58
N ALA A 109 18.87 -0.89 5.85
CA ALA A 109 19.43 0.44 6.09
C ALA A 109 19.91 1.12 4.81
N THR A 110 19.73 2.43 4.75
CA THR A 110 20.45 3.39 3.89
C THR A 110 21.29 4.30 4.79
N ASP A 111 21.84 5.38 4.28
CA ASP A 111 22.52 6.38 5.12
C ASP A 111 21.51 7.25 5.89
N ARG A 112 20.24 7.25 5.46
CA ARG A 112 19.15 8.08 6.02
C ARG A 112 18.12 7.33 6.85
N VAL A 113 17.93 6.05 6.58
CA VAL A 113 16.90 5.20 7.20
C VAL A 113 17.52 3.91 7.67
N ARG A 114 17.21 3.54 8.90
CA ARG A 114 17.51 2.21 9.47
C ARG A 114 16.25 1.64 10.08
N VAL A 115 15.86 0.45 9.63
CA VAL A 115 14.76 -0.32 10.20
C VAL A 115 15.30 -1.69 10.59
N GLU A 116 15.04 -2.08 11.82
CA GLU A 116 15.48 -3.37 12.36
C GLU A 116 14.38 -4.04 13.20
N THR A 117 14.38 -5.37 13.21
CA THR A 117 13.48 -6.14 14.07
C THR A 117 13.88 -5.96 15.52
N ASP A 118 12.89 -6.06 16.40
CA ASP A 118 13.08 -5.95 17.85
C ASP A 118 12.19 -6.98 18.56
N ASP A 119 12.71 -7.58 19.63
CA ASP A 119 12.02 -8.66 20.34
C ASP A 119 10.93 -8.15 21.30
N GLN A 120 10.99 -6.88 21.72
CA GLN A 120 10.01 -6.24 22.61
C GLN A 120 8.90 -5.52 21.85
N VAL A 121 9.25 -5.02 20.66
CA VAL A 121 8.35 -4.36 19.73
C VAL A 121 8.54 -5.00 18.36
N LEU A 122 7.73 -4.66 17.36
CA LEU A 122 7.92 -5.24 16.02
C LEU A 122 9.16 -4.69 15.33
N LEU A 123 9.34 -3.36 15.36
CA LEU A 123 10.41 -2.67 14.65
C LEU A 123 10.92 -1.48 15.45
N ALA A 124 12.23 -1.26 15.36
CA ALA A 124 12.89 -0.01 15.69
C ALA A 124 13.25 0.74 14.40
N VAL A 125 12.90 2.03 14.34
CA VAL A 125 13.18 2.92 13.21
C VAL A 125 14.14 4.01 13.64
N ASN A 126 15.30 4.08 13.01
CA ASN A 126 16.41 5.01 13.31
C ASN A 126 16.84 5.03 14.79
N ARG A 127 16.41 4.09 15.61
CA ARG A 127 16.51 4.14 17.09
C ARG A 127 15.87 5.38 17.68
N GLN A 128 14.86 5.92 17.00
CA GLN A 128 14.09 7.11 17.38
C GLN A 128 12.63 6.76 17.63
N PHE A 129 12.12 5.79 16.86
CA PHE A 129 10.72 5.37 16.91
C PHE A 129 10.60 3.87 17.05
N GLU A 130 9.62 3.44 17.81
CA GLU A 130 9.13 2.05 17.88
C GLU A 130 7.84 1.90 17.08
N VAL A 131 7.70 0.74 16.40
CA VAL A 131 6.45 0.35 15.75
C VAL A 131 5.93 -0.91 16.44
N ARG A 132 4.68 -0.86 16.89
CA ARG A 132 3.95 -1.98 17.50
C ARG A 132 2.69 -2.26 16.71
N MET A 133 2.19 -3.48 16.82
CA MET A 133 0.87 -3.84 16.28
C MET A 133 0.09 -4.54 17.39
N THR A 134 -1.12 -4.04 17.68
CA THR A 134 -1.97 -4.46 18.78
C THR A 134 -3.33 -4.92 18.28
N LEU A 135 -3.91 -5.88 18.97
CA LEU A 135 -5.23 -6.44 18.69
C LEU A 135 -6.06 -6.49 19.97
N SER A 136 -7.36 -6.24 19.88
CA SER A 136 -8.33 -6.56 20.92
C SER A 136 -9.43 -7.45 20.34
N ASP A 137 -9.68 -8.60 20.99
CA ASP A 137 -10.73 -9.53 20.59
C ASP A 137 -12.14 -9.03 20.99
N GLY A 138 -13.18 -9.77 20.60
CA GLY A 138 -14.57 -9.46 20.92
C GLY A 138 -14.89 -9.43 22.42
N LYS A 139 -14.08 -10.06 23.27
CA LYS A 139 -14.20 -10.02 24.73
C LYS A 139 -13.43 -8.87 25.36
N GLY A 140 -12.60 -8.17 24.58
CA GLY A 140 -11.74 -7.07 25.05
C GLY A 140 -10.38 -7.52 25.56
N ARG A 141 -10.01 -8.80 25.37
CA ARG A 141 -8.67 -9.30 25.66
C ARG A 141 -7.70 -8.65 24.69
N ARG A 142 -6.54 -8.22 25.18
CA ARG A 142 -5.53 -7.50 24.41
C ARG A 142 -4.37 -8.42 24.05
N TYR A 143 -3.92 -8.29 22.81
CA TYR A 143 -2.81 -9.04 22.24
C TYR A 143 -1.83 -8.08 21.58
N GLN A 144 -0.56 -8.44 21.61
CA GLN A 144 0.50 -7.75 20.88
C GLN A 144 1.09 -8.70 19.85
N ALA A 145 1.40 -8.19 18.66
CA ALA A 145 2.10 -8.97 17.66
C ALA A 145 3.53 -9.28 18.14
N ARG A 146 3.91 -10.55 18.09
CA ARG A 146 5.28 -11.05 18.39
C ARG A 146 5.83 -11.76 17.18
N THR A 147 7.06 -11.45 16.83
CA THR A 147 7.73 -12.00 15.65
C THR A 147 8.39 -13.34 15.98
N ASP A 148 7.99 -14.39 15.25
CA ASP A 148 8.64 -15.71 15.35
C ASP A 148 9.75 -15.87 14.31
N ALA A 149 9.62 -15.21 13.15
CA ALA A 149 10.60 -15.28 12.07
C ALA A 149 10.67 -13.98 11.26
N ALA A 150 11.88 -13.61 10.89
CA ALA A 150 12.14 -12.50 9.99
C ALA A 150 13.07 -12.92 8.85
N SER A 151 12.78 -12.49 7.64
CA SER A 151 13.57 -12.81 6.44
C SER A 151 13.65 -11.62 5.48
N ILE A 152 14.69 -11.62 4.65
CA ILE A 152 14.83 -10.63 3.56
C ILE A 152 14.23 -11.22 2.28
N GLU A 153 13.08 -10.67 1.84
CA GLU A 153 12.41 -11.07 0.60
C GLU A 153 13.04 -10.40 -0.64
N THR A 154 13.40 -9.12 -0.55
CA THR A 154 14.07 -8.39 -1.61
C THR A 154 15.37 -7.83 -1.11
N ARG A 155 16.45 -8.19 -1.79
CA ARG A 155 17.81 -7.80 -1.45
C ARG A 155 18.41 -7.04 -2.63
N GLY A 156 18.16 -5.77 -2.70
CA GLY A 156 18.67 -5.00 -3.81
C GLY A 156 19.04 -3.57 -3.42
N PRO A 157 19.81 -2.87 -4.25
CA PRO A 157 20.33 -1.57 -3.87
C PRO A 157 19.27 -0.47 -3.85
N LEU A 158 18.20 -0.58 -4.64
CA LEU A 158 17.17 0.47 -4.72
C LEU A 158 15.99 0.22 -3.80
N ARG A 159 15.56 -1.02 -3.65
CA ARG A 159 14.53 -1.43 -2.70
C ARG A 159 14.97 -2.67 -1.95
N GLY A 160 14.98 -2.57 -0.64
CA GLY A 160 15.06 -3.73 0.25
C GLY A 160 13.71 -4.00 0.89
N THR A 161 13.31 -5.26 0.99
CA THR A 161 12.08 -5.67 1.68
C THR A 161 12.40 -6.81 2.63
N MET A 162 12.02 -6.63 3.90
CA MET A 162 12.00 -7.71 4.88
C MET A 162 10.56 -8.10 5.21
N GLN A 163 10.35 -9.36 5.54
CA GLN A 163 9.09 -9.91 6.02
C GLN A 163 9.26 -10.43 7.43
N LEU A 164 8.37 -9.99 8.32
CA LEU A 164 8.16 -10.54 9.64
C LEU A 164 6.92 -11.42 9.61
N ARG A 165 6.99 -12.56 10.32
CA ARG A 165 5.85 -13.46 10.56
C ARG A 165 5.79 -13.76 12.04
N GLY A 166 4.59 -13.93 12.54
CA GLY A 166 4.37 -14.28 13.94
C GLY A 166 2.89 -14.27 14.29
N ASP A 167 2.62 -14.23 15.56
CA ASP A 167 1.30 -14.32 16.14
C ASP A 167 0.99 -13.12 17.02
N PHE A 168 -0.31 -12.83 17.15
CA PHE A 168 -0.81 -11.99 18.21
C PHE A 168 -0.92 -12.81 19.49
N ARG A 169 -0.19 -12.40 20.54
CA ARG A 169 -0.14 -13.07 21.84
C ARG A 169 -0.50 -12.09 22.96
N ASP A 170 -1.21 -12.58 23.96
CA ASP A 170 -1.53 -11.80 25.16
C ASP A 170 -0.46 -11.92 26.25
N ALA A 171 -0.79 -11.43 27.46
CA ALA A 171 0.13 -11.45 28.61
C ALA A 171 0.42 -12.87 29.13
N ASP A 172 -0.51 -13.81 28.91
CA ASP A 172 -0.39 -15.21 29.29
C ASP A 172 0.22 -16.08 28.18
N ASP A 173 0.72 -15.45 27.10
CA ASP A 173 1.28 -16.07 25.88
C ASP A 173 0.25 -16.84 25.04
N GLU A 174 -1.05 -16.65 25.30
CA GLU A 174 -2.12 -17.25 24.52
C GLU A 174 -2.23 -16.59 23.14
N ARG A 175 -2.34 -17.44 22.11
CA ARG A 175 -2.40 -17.03 20.71
C ARG A 175 -3.82 -16.66 20.29
N ALA A 176 -3.95 -15.57 19.52
CA ALA A 176 -5.21 -15.22 18.82
C ALA A 176 -5.14 -15.58 17.32
N PHE A 177 -4.32 -14.86 16.55
CA PHE A 177 -4.24 -14.96 15.09
C PHE A 177 -2.80 -14.78 14.62
N SER A 178 -2.50 -15.22 13.40
CA SER A 178 -1.22 -14.93 12.76
C SER A 178 -1.20 -13.54 12.11
N PHE A 179 0.00 -13.03 11.91
CA PHE A 179 0.25 -11.84 11.07
C PHE A 179 1.44 -12.04 10.13
N ARG A 180 1.46 -11.20 9.12
CA ARG A 180 2.65 -10.92 8.31
C ARG A 180 2.83 -9.41 8.19
N LEU A 181 4.06 -8.95 8.29
CA LEU A 181 4.41 -7.55 8.07
C LEU A 181 5.55 -7.48 7.07
N ARG A 182 5.31 -6.88 5.90
CA ARG A 182 6.38 -6.50 4.98
C ARG A 182 6.82 -5.08 5.25
N VAL A 183 8.12 -4.88 5.25
CA VAL A 183 8.74 -3.58 5.48
C VAL A 183 9.70 -3.31 4.33
N SER A 184 9.47 -2.23 3.60
CA SER A 184 10.32 -1.83 2.48
C SER A 184 10.98 -0.49 2.73
N VAL A 185 12.27 -0.40 2.39
CA VAL A 185 13.10 0.81 2.44
C VAL A 185 13.61 1.08 1.03
N PHE A 186 13.76 2.35 0.67
CA PHE A 186 14.10 2.80 -0.67
C PHE A 186 15.36 3.67 -0.65
N ALA A 187 16.25 3.46 -1.62
CA ALA A 187 17.47 4.22 -1.78
C ALA A 187 17.19 5.71 -1.93
N GLY A 188 17.96 6.55 -1.24
CA GLY A 188 17.86 8.00 -1.32
C GLY A 188 16.61 8.64 -0.74
N LEU A 189 15.65 7.84 -0.22
CA LEU A 189 14.41 8.32 0.37
C LEU A 189 14.38 8.07 1.88
N GLN A 190 13.74 8.98 2.63
CA GLN A 190 13.45 8.79 4.06
C GLN A 190 12.08 8.14 4.29
N ARG A 191 11.64 7.32 3.34
CA ARG A 191 10.34 6.65 3.33
C ARG A 191 10.47 5.18 3.63
N ILE A 192 9.52 4.69 4.41
CA ILE A 192 9.36 3.28 4.78
C ILE A 192 7.94 2.90 4.43
N ARG A 193 7.77 1.77 3.74
CA ARG A 193 6.46 1.18 3.49
C ARG A 193 6.25 0.01 4.41
N LEU A 194 5.13 -0.01 5.11
CA LEU A 194 4.67 -1.07 5.98
C LEU A 194 3.43 -1.71 5.37
N GLU A 195 3.45 -3.01 5.16
CA GLU A 195 2.31 -3.77 4.62
C GLU A 195 1.86 -4.81 5.65
N PRO A 196 1.15 -4.37 6.72
CA PRO A 196 0.63 -5.28 7.73
C PRO A 196 -0.51 -6.12 7.15
N MET A 197 -0.52 -7.41 7.49
CA MET A 197 -1.58 -8.35 7.16
C MET A 197 -1.94 -9.16 8.39
N ILE A 198 -3.23 -9.19 8.74
CA ILE A 198 -3.79 -10.15 9.70
C ILE A 198 -4.30 -11.38 8.95
N ILE A 199 -4.14 -12.54 9.54
CA ILE A 199 -4.65 -13.82 9.04
C ILE A 199 -5.51 -14.42 10.16
N ILE A 200 -6.79 -14.62 9.87
CA ILE A 200 -7.77 -15.15 10.84
C ILE A 200 -7.71 -16.68 10.78
N ASP A 201 -6.84 -17.25 11.58
CA ASP A 201 -6.52 -18.69 11.60
C ASP A 201 -6.55 -19.29 13.01
N PRO A 202 -7.63 -19.08 13.81
CA PRO A 202 -7.77 -19.74 15.09
C PRO A 202 -8.06 -21.23 14.91
N ASP A 203 -7.84 -22.00 15.97
CA ASP A 203 -8.04 -23.46 15.94
C ASP A 203 -9.53 -23.85 15.83
N HIS A 204 -10.44 -22.96 16.23
CA HIS A 204 -11.89 -23.24 16.23
C HIS A 204 -12.75 -22.00 16.03
N GLY A 205 -13.99 -22.27 15.62
CA GLY A 205 -15.01 -21.25 15.36
C GLY A 205 -14.92 -20.68 13.95
N VAL A 206 -16.06 -20.30 13.42
CA VAL A 206 -16.16 -19.71 12.08
C VAL A 206 -16.10 -18.19 12.15
N ILE A 207 -16.78 -17.60 13.14
CA ILE A 207 -16.83 -16.14 13.32
C ILE A 207 -15.92 -15.74 14.47
N GLN A 208 -15.02 -14.83 14.18
CA GLN A 208 -14.00 -14.32 15.09
C GLN A 208 -14.25 -12.83 15.35
N PRO A 209 -14.82 -12.47 16.50
CA PRO A 209 -15.07 -11.09 16.84
C PRO A 209 -13.77 -10.36 17.18
N ILE A 210 -13.55 -9.20 16.57
CA ILE A 210 -12.41 -8.31 16.85
C ILE A 210 -12.97 -6.93 17.17
N ARG A 211 -12.50 -6.30 18.25
CA ARG A 211 -12.85 -4.92 18.60
C ARG A 211 -11.90 -3.90 18.00
N GLU A 212 -10.62 -4.25 17.89
CA GLU A 212 -9.59 -3.33 17.44
C GLU A 212 -8.40 -4.05 16.84
N LEU A 213 -7.82 -3.47 15.80
CA LEU A 213 -6.49 -3.77 15.27
C LEU A 213 -5.82 -2.45 14.93
N ALA A 214 -4.66 -2.18 15.51
CA ALA A 214 -3.96 -0.92 15.32
C ALA A 214 -2.45 -1.11 15.14
N ILE A 215 -1.83 -0.13 14.46
CA ILE A 215 -0.38 0.06 14.45
C ILE A 215 -0.07 1.33 15.24
N GLU A 216 0.86 1.23 16.17
CA GLU A 216 1.32 2.33 17.00
C GLU A 216 2.73 2.75 16.59
N LEU A 217 2.92 4.06 16.44
CA LEU A 217 4.23 4.71 16.27
C LEU A 217 4.53 5.49 17.53
N ARG A 218 5.57 5.07 18.26
CA ARG A 218 5.98 5.65 19.54
C ARG A 218 7.37 6.27 19.41
N PRO A 219 7.54 7.58 19.63
CA PRO A 219 8.85 8.21 19.72
C PRO A 219 9.54 7.87 21.06
N LEU A 220 10.82 7.48 21.01
CA LEU A 220 11.59 7.08 22.19
C LEU A 220 11.91 8.25 23.14
N SER A 221 12.06 9.45 22.61
CA SER A 221 12.29 10.67 23.39
C SER A 221 11.01 11.31 23.95
N GLY A 222 9.85 10.67 23.73
CA GLY A 222 8.54 11.21 24.07
C GLY A 222 8.00 12.16 23.00
N LEU A 223 6.68 12.23 22.90
CA LEU A 223 5.97 13.05 21.93
C LEU A 223 5.98 14.53 22.38
N LYS A 224 6.39 15.45 21.51
CA LYS A 224 6.37 16.90 21.74
C LYS A 224 5.11 17.54 21.16
N THR A 225 4.84 17.25 19.89
CA THR A 225 3.65 17.76 19.18
C THR A 225 3.24 16.81 18.07
N ALA A 226 1.97 16.82 17.74
CA ALA A 226 1.44 16.09 16.60
C ALA A 226 0.35 16.88 15.90
N LYS A 227 0.06 16.48 14.66
CA LYS A 227 -1.06 16.98 13.87
C LYS A 227 -1.67 15.82 13.08
N ILE A 228 -3.00 15.77 13.03
CA ILE A 228 -3.74 14.82 12.19
C ILE A 228 -4.58 15.58 11.17
N ASP A 229 -4.95 14.85 10.13
CA ASP A 229 -5.86 15.35 9.11
C ASP A 229 -7.16 15.90 9.74
N GLY A 230 -7.64 17.03 9.22
CA GLY A 230 -8.87 17.69 9.71
C GLY A 230 -8.76 18.41 11.05
N ALA A 231 -7.56 18.50 11.66
CA ALA A 231 -7.36 19.20 12.94
C ALA A 231 -6.06 20.03 13.00
N GLY A 232 -6.05 21.02 13.90
CA GLY A 232 -4.87 21.81 14.22
C GLY A 232 -3.80 21.03 15.02
N PRO A 233 -2.70 21.70 15.43
CA PRO A 233 -1.68 21.11 16.27
C PRO A 233 -2.25 20.55 17.59
N TRP A 234 -1.55 19.58 18.13
CA TRP A 234 -1.87 18.90 19.38
C TRP A 234 -0.58 18.64 20.17
N THR A 235 -0.66 18.66 21.49
CA THR A 235 0.44 18.37 22.42
C THR A 235 0.00 17.31 23.45
N PRO A 236 0.92 16.61 24.12
CA PRO A 236 0.59 15.63 25.16
C PRO A 236 -0.16 16.20 26.39
N ASN A 237 -0.21 17.54 26.53
CA ASN A 237 -0.99 18.21 27.56
C ASN A 237 -2.47 18.40 27.16
N ASP A 238 -2.78 18.28 25.87
CA ASP A 238 -4.16 18.32 25.37
C ASP A 238 -4.86 16.99 25.65
N PRO A 239 -6.21 16.97 25.74
CA PRO A 239 -6.95 15.71 25.75
C PRO A 239 -6.63 14.83 24.54
N PRO A 240 -6.68 13.50 24.67
CA PRO A 240 -6.51 12.60 23.55
C PRO A 240 -7.40 13.00 22.38
N ARG A 241 -6.86 12.90 21.18
CA ARG A 241 -7.54 13.31 19.94
C ARG A 241 -7.69 12.13 19.00
N ARG A 242 -8.85 12.00 18.40
CA ARG A 242 -9.13 10.89 17.48
C ARG A 242 -9.81 11.39 16.23
N LEU A 243 -9.15 11.22 15.08
CA LEU A 243 -9.79 11.23 13.77
C LEU A 243 -10.47 9.88 13.56
N PHE A 244 -11.77 9.87 13.30
CA PHE A 244 -12.53 8.65 13.03
C PHE A 244 -13.32 8.79 11.74
N GLN A 245 -12.89 8.09 10.69
CA GLN A 245 -13.65 7.89 9.45
C GLN A 245 -14.70 6.82 9.70
N ILE A 246 -15.94 7.23 9.87
CA ILE A 246 -17.05 6.36 10.24
C ILE A 246 -17.48 5.51 9.03
N ASP A 247 -17.73 6.21 7.90
CA ASP A 247 -18.11 5.61 6.63
C ASP A 247 -17.55 6.45 5.46
N ASP A 248 -17.92 6.19 4.22
CA ASP A 248 -17.46 6.91 3.04
C ASP A 248 -18.03 8.35 2.91
N GLN A 249 -18.94 8.76 3.81
CA GLN A 249 -19.60 10.06 3.78
C GLN A 249 -19.25 10.96 4.95
N GLN A 250 -18.65 10.42 6.04
CA GLN A 250 -18.42 11.21 7.24
C GLN A 250 -17.23 10.76 8.06
N PHE A 251 -16.49 11.76 8.53
CA PHE A 251 -15.53 11.60 9.62
C PHE A 251 -15.72 12.66 10.69
N THR A 252 -15.23 12.40 11.88
CA THR A 252 -15.18 13.32 13.00
C THR A 252 -13.78 13.38 13.59
N VAL A 253 -13.43 14.49 14.24
CA VAL A 253 -12.23 14.58 15.06
C VAL A 253 -12.68 14.87 16.50
N GLU A 254 -12.65 13.83 17.35
CA GLU A 254 -13.04 13.91 18.76
C GLU A 254 -12.16 14.96 19.49
N GLY A 255 -12.76 15.68 20.41
CA GLY A 255 -12.09 16.78 21.13
C GLY A 255 -11.98 18.09 20.33
N THR A 256 -12.56 18.15 19.14
CA THR A 256 -12.59 19.36 18.29
C THR A 256 -13.94 19.50 17.56
N LYS A 257 -14.10 20.61 16.80
CA LYS A 257 -15.23 20.76 15.85
C LYS A 257 -14.92 20.17 14.46
N GLY A 258 -13.76 19.49 14.32
CA GLY A 258 -13.32 18.90 13.05
C GLY A 258 -14.28 17.79 12.59
N LYS A 259 -14.81 17.96 11.39
CA LYS A 259 -15.66 16.99 10.71
C LYS A 259 -15.59 17.20 9.20
N GLY A 260 -15.93 16.18 8.45
CA GLY A 260 -15.97 16.26 6.99
C GLY A 260 -16.46 14.97 6.38
N ARG A 261 -16.34 14.88 5.07
CA ARG A 261 -16.81 13.70 4.32
C ARG A 261 -15.75 12.60 4.26
N ARG A 262 -14.55 12.92 3.77
CA ARG A 262 -13.50 11.95 3.43
C ARG A 262 -12.15 12.48 3.90
N ALA A 263 -11.58 11.85 4.89
CA ALA A 263 -10.25 12.19 5.39
C ALA A 263 -9.17 11.56 4.51
N ALA A 264 -8.06 12.25 4.32
CA ALA A 264 -6.91 11.70 3.59
C ALA A 264 -6.10 10.71 4.42
N GLY A 265 -6.28 10.70 5.76
CA GLY A 265 -5.76 9.67 6.64
C GLY A 265 -4.27 9.77 6.90
N TRP A 266 -3.80 10.92 7.39
CA TRP A 266 -2.42 11.14 7.75
C TRP A 266 -2.26 11.74 9.15
N ALA A 267 -1.09 11.49 9.74
CA ALA A 267 -0.59 12.22 10.91
C ALA A 267 0.85 12.67 10.67
N ARG A 268 1.28 13.72 11.39
CA ARG A 268 2.67 14.14 11.52
C ARG A 268 2.97 14.36 12.97
N LEU A 269 4.12 13.91 13.44
CA LEU A 269 4.59 14.09 14.80
C LEU A 269 6.00 14.68 14.83
N GLU A 270 6.34 15.33 15.95
CA GLU A 270 7.68 15.75 16.34
C GLU A 270 7.92 15.29 17.78
N ASP A 271 9.07 14.71 18.05
CA ASP A 271 9.46 14.26 19.37
C ASP A 271 10.25 15.34 20.14
N ASN A 272 10.54 15.08 21.42
CA ASN A 272 11.27 16.04 22.28
C ASN A 272 12.73 16.22 21.85
N ALA A 273 13.30 15.34 21.05
CA ALA A 273 14.64 15.46 20.47
C ALA A 273 14.65 16.20 19.12
N GLY A 274 13.47 16.61 18.60
CA GLY A 274 13.32 17.30 17.32
C GLY A 274 13.23 16.35 16.10
N ASN A 275 13.16 15.04 16.32
CA ASN A 275 12.93 14.10 15.23
C ASN A 275 11.47 14.18 14.76
N THR A 276 11.25 14.05 13.46
CA THR A 276 9.92 14.12 12.86
C THR A 276 9.57 12.81 12.17
N ALA A 277 8.28 12.51 12.13
CA ALA A 277 7.73 11.46 11.27
C ALA A 277 6.33 11.85 10.79
N ALA A 278 6.05 11.60 9.53
CA ALA A 278 4.70 11.57 8.98
C ALA A 278 4.27 10.13 8.76
N VAL A 279 3.00 9.85 8.94
CA VAL A 279 2.38 8.56 8.64
C VAL A 279 1.15 8.76 7.79
N ALA A 280 0.93 7.91 6.79
CA ALA A 280 -0.27 7.92 5.97
C ALA A 280 -0.72 6.49 5.65
N LEU A 281 -2.01 6.23 5.82
CA LEU A 281 -2.63 4.96 5.44
C LEU A 281 -3.31 5.13 4.08
N ARG A 282 -2.87 4.34 3.09
CA ARG A 282 -3.47 4.33 1.76
C ARG A 282 -4.93 3.90 1.82
N ASP A 283 -5.76 4.52 0.97
CA ASP A 283 -7.20 4.25 0.86
C ASP A 283 -7.95 4.40 2.20
N PHE A 284 -7.56 5.40 3.02
CA PHE A 284 -8.05 5.57 4.39
C PHE A 284 -9.58 5.66 4.45
N TRP A 285 -10.18 6.60 3.72
CA TRP A 285 -11.63 6.74 3.72
C TRP A 285 -12.34 5.65 2.91
N GLN A 286 -11.70 5.14 1.84
CA GLN A 286 -12.27 4.06 1.02
C GLN A 286 -12.42 2.76 1.80
N GLN A 287 -11.52 2.51 2.73
CA GLN A 287 -11.52 1.32 3.57
C GLN A 287 -12.11 1.57 4.98
N TRP A 288 -13.06 2.48 5.09
CA TRP A 288 -13.73 2.75 6.37
C TRP A 288 -14.23 1.45 7.07
N PRO A 289 -14.35 1.44 8.40
CA PRO A 289 -13.93 2.49 9.33
C PRO A 289 -12.41 2.49 9.52
N LYS A 290 -11.86 3.68 9.79
CA LYS A 290 -10.44 3.92 10.08
C LYS A 290 -10.29 4.98 11.16
N SER A 291 -9.20 4.93 11.92
CA SER A 291 -8.88 6.02 12.85
C SER A 291 -7.41 6.37 12.84
N ILE A 292 -7.11 7.59 13.29
CA ILE A 292 -5.81 8.02 13.76
C ILE A 292 -6.01 8.63 15.14
N GLU A 293 -5.29 8.12 16.13
CA GLU A 293 -5.43 8.53 17.52
C GLU A 293 -4.11 9.11 18.02
N LEU A 294 -4.18 10.27 18.68
CA LEU A 294 -3.08 10.90 19.37
C LEU A 294 -3.27 10.68 20.87
N ASP A 295 -2.30 10.05 21.49
CA ASP A 295 -2.21 9.87 22.92
C ASP A 295 -0.86 10.41 23.41
N ARG A 296 -0.65 10.52 24.71
CA ARG A 296 0.55 11.12 25.33
C ARG A 296 1.86 10.57 24.79
N ASP A 297 1.90 9.29 24.46
CA ASP A 297 3.13 8.58 24.15
C ASP A 297 3.22 8.12 22.69
N SER A 298 2.12 8.17 21.93
CA SER A 298 2.07 7.53 20.61
C SER A 298 1.07 8.15 19.65
N VAL A 299 1.28 7.85 18.36
CA VAL A 299 0.31 7.99 17.29
C VAL A 299 -0.15 6.60 16.88
N SER A 300 -1.44 6.31 17.03
CA SER A 300 -2.03 5.01 16.70
C SER A 300 -2.88 5.10 15.44
N ILE A 301 -2.68 4.16 14.51
CA ILE A 301 -3.42 4.03 13.26
C ILE A 301 -4.33 2.82 13.37
N GLY A 302 -5.64 3.05 13.55
CA GLY A 302 -6.65 2.01 13.60
C GLY A 302 -6.93 1.42 12.23
N LEU A 303 -6.40 0.22 11.98
CA LEU A 303 -6.68 -0.57 10.77
C LEU A 303 -8.10 -1.14 10.83
N LEU A 304 -8.51 -1.57 12.01
CA LEU A 304 -9.88 -1.87 12.42
C LEU A 304 -10.08 -1.13 13.75
N PRO A 305 -10.51 0.15 13.71
CA PRO A 305 -10.61 0.96 14.93
C PRO A 305 -11.79 0.52 15.79
N ARG A 306 -11.66 0.72 17.12
CA ARG A 306 -12.77 0.52 18.05
C ARG A 306 -13.94 1.46 17.72
N PHE A 307 -15.15 0.96 17.94
CA PHE A 307 -16.39 1.70 17.77
C PHE A 307 -17.43 1.30 18.82
N ARG A 308 -18.46 2.12 19.00
CA ARG A 308 -19.57 1.83 19.91
C ARG A 308 -20.65 1.06 19.18
N ALA A 309 -21.40 0.24 19.90
CA ALA A 309 -22.62 -0.37 19.37
C ALA A 309 -23.54 0.74 18.82
N GLY A 310 -24.17 0.45 17.68
CA GLY A 310 -25.05 1.41 16.99
C GLY A 310 -24.33 2.40 16.07
N THR A 311 -23.00 2.45 16.06
CA THR A 311 -22.25 3.40 15.18
C THR A 311 -22.64 3.27 13.71
N PHE A 312 -22.98 2.08 13.23
CA PHE A 312 -23.28 1.79 11.83
C PHE A 312 -24.77 1.55 11.55
N ASP A 313 -25.67 1.81 12.51
CA ASP A 313 -27.14 1.57 12.34
C ASP A 313 -27.76 2.45 11.27
N HIS A 314 -27.12 3.60 10.96
CA HIS A 314 -27.53 4.51 9.87
C HIS A 314 -27.17 4.00 8.47
N MET A 315 -26.34 2.95 8.35
CA MET A 315 -25.87 2.44 7.06
C MET A 315 -26.97 1.71 6.32
N GLN A 316 -27.21 2.16 5.08
CA GLN A 316 -28.20 1.55 4.18
C GLN A 316 -27.56 1.18 2.84
N PRO A 317 -27.96 0.09 2.26
CA PRO A 317 -28.85 -0.93 2.82
C PRO A 317 -28.14 -1.74 3.92
N TRP A 318 -28.80 -1.90 5.03
CA TRP A 318 -28.25 -2.56 6.24
C TRP A 318 -27.74 -3.99 5.98
N TYR A 319 -28.32 -4.73 5.08
CA TYR A 319 -27.92 -6.11 4.75
C TYR A 319 -26.52 -6.20 4.10
N LYS A 320 -25.99 -5.12 3.53
CA LYS A 320 -24.59 -5.05 3.10
C LYS A 320 -23.62 -5.15 4.29
N HIS A 321 -24.08 -4.75 5.47
CA HIS A 321 -23.21 -4.52 6.62
C HIS A 321 -23.56 -5.43 7.81
N GLN A 322 -24.74 -6.07 7.83
CA GLN A 322 -25.26 -6.84 8.97
C GLN A 322 -24.33 -7.98 9.42
N TYR A 323 -23.55 -8.56 8.50
CA TYR A 323 -22.63 -9.65 8.81
C TYR A 323 -21.24 -9.16 9.23
N LEU A 324 -20.98 -7.87 9.11
CA LEU A 324 -19.65 -7.28 9.34
C LEU A 324 -19.51 -6.78 10.77
N PHE A 325 -20.62 -6.33 11.37
CA PHE A 325 -20.62 -5.68 12.67
C PHE A 325 -21.64 -6.37 13.60
N LYS A 326 -21.21 -6.65 14.83
CA LYS A 326 -22.10 -7.13 15.90
C LYS A 326 -21.75 -6.44 17.21
N GLY A 327 -22.66 -5.61 17.72
CA GLY A 327 -22.39 -4.78 18.88
C GLY A 327 -21.25 -3.80 18.58
N SER A 328 -20.12 -3.92 19.27
CA SER A 328 -18.91 -3.13 19.09
C SER A 328 -17.74 -3.92 18.45
N SER A 329 -18.05 -4.99 17.70
CA SER A 329 -17.05 -5.89 17.13
C SER A 329 -17.21 -6.06 15.63
N TYR A 330 -16.09 -6.21 14.93
CA TYR A 330 -15.99 -6.73 13.57
C TYR A 330 -16.16 -8.24 13.62
N CYS A 331 -16.97 -8.81 12.74
CA CYS A 331 -17.19 -10.26 12.64
C CYS A 331 -16.36 -10.82 11.47
N LEU A 332 -15.06 -11.06 11.68
CA LEU A 332 -14.21 -11.71 10.70
C LEU A 332 -14.46 -13.22 10.70
N ARG A 333 -14.11 -13.88 9.61
CA ARG A 333 -14.28 -15.33 9.47
C ARG A 333 -12.93 -16.01 9.40
N THR A 334 -12.85 -17.18 9.99
CA THR A 334 -11.69 -18.08 9.86
C THR A 334 -11.39 -18.32 8.39
N GLY A 335 -10.11 -18.21 8.02
CA GLY A 335 -9.62 -18.28 6.65
C GLY A 335 -9.52 -16.92 5.94
N GLN A 336 -10.08 -15.85 6.48
CA GLN A 336 -9.90 -14.50 5.92
C GLN A 336 -8.52 -13.94 6.26
N ALA A 337 -7.96 -13.18 5.31
CA ALA A 337 -6.78 -12.36 5.54
C ALA A 337 -7.00 -10.97 4.96
N ARG A 338 -6.49 -9.95 5.64
CA ARG A 338 -6.58 -8.57 5.17
C ARG A 338 -5.23 -7.89 5.28
N ARG A 339 -4.82 -7.19 4.22
CA ARG A 339 -3.59 -6.40 4.13
C ARG A 339 -3.93 -4.93 3.97
N TRP A 340 -3.08 -4.07 4.55
CA TRP A 340 -3.11 -2.62 4.39
C TRP A 340 -1.76 -2.12 3.86
N ASP A 341 -1.71 -0.85 3.45
CA ASP A 341 -0.53 -0.18 2.91
C ASP A 341 -0.30 1.13 3.68
N LEU A 342 0.63 1.10 4.61
CA LEU A 342 0.96 2.21 5.49
C LEU A 342 2.34 2.76 5.10
N TRP A 343 2.47 4.08 5.09
CA TRP A 343 3.71 4.75 4.77
C TRP A 343 4.18 5.64 5.92
N LEU A 344 5.47 5.60 6.19
CA LEU A 344 6.18 6.53 7.07
C LEU A 344 7.12 7.39 6.22
N ASP A 345 7.26 8.67 6.56
CA ASP A 345 8.25 9.58 5.99
C ASP A 345 8.89 10.37 7.13
N LEU A 346 10.21 10.20 7.33
CA LEU A 346 10.94 10.79 8.45
C LEU A 346 11.31 12.26 8.22
N ALA A 347 11.02 12.81 7.04
CA ALA A 347 11.29 14.20 6.67
C ALA A 347 10.12 14.92 6.01
N GLY A 348 9.05 14.19 5.68
CA GLY A 348 7.92 14.70 4.91
C GLY A 348 6.81 15.33 5.76
N ASP A 349 5.81 15.85 5.07
CA ASP A 349 4.54 16.21 5.64
C ASP A 349 3.48 15.15 5.35
N GLY A 350 2.46 15.07 6.24
CA GLY A 350 1.44 14.02 6.16
C GLY A 350 0.55 14.12 4.91
N GLN A 351 0.21 15.33 4.47
CA GLN A 351 -0.68 15.54 3.32
C GLN A 351 0.00 15.09 2.01
N THR A 352 1.25 15.48 1.82
CA THR A 352 2.06 15.05 0.65
C THR A 352 2.27 13.55 0.67
N LEU A 353 2.53 12.96 1.85
CA LEU A 353 2.69 11.51 1.98
C LEU A 353 1.40 10.77 1.63
N ALA A 354 0.24 11.22 2.14
CA ALA A 354 -1.06 10.63 1.83
C ALA A 354 -1.38 10.71 0.33
N ALA A 355 -1.13 11.85 -0.30
CA ALA A 355 -1.33 12.00 -1.76
C ALA A 355 -0.43 11.02 -2.54
N ALA A 356 0.84 10.88 -2.16
CA ALA A 356 1.78 9.95 -2.81
C ALA A 356 1.38 8.47 -2.59
N ALA A 357 0.92 8.11 -1.39
CA ALA A 357 0.50 6.75 -1.05
C ALA A 357 -0.77 6.32 -1.82
N ASN A 358 -1.72 7.26 -2.01
CA ASN A 358 -2.98 6.99 -2.71
C ASN A 358 -2.86 6.95 -4.25
N ALA A 359 -1.78 7.51 -4.81
CA ALA A 359 -1.50 7.46 -6.24
C ALA A 359 -0.03 7.10 -6.50
N PRO A 360 0.38 5.85 -6.21
CA PRO A 360 1.73 5.39 -6.45
C PRO A 360 2.10 5.48 -7.93
N LEU A 361 3.36 5.79 -8.20
CA LEU A 361 3.88 5.79 -9.56
C LEU A 361 4.02 4.36 -10.08
N VAL A 362 3.54 4.12 -11.30
CA VAL A 362 3.67 2.83 -11.99
C VAL A 362 4.31 3.03 -13.37
N PRO A 363 5.21 2.13 -13.81
CA PRO A 363 5.75 2.20 -15.16
C PRO A 363 4.76 1.54 -16.12
N ALA A 364 4.34 2.24 -17.15
CA ALA A 364 3.60 1.72 -18.28
C ALA A 364 4.54 1.50 -19.45
N ALA A 365 4.67 0.28 -19.95
CA ALA A 365 5.34 0.03 -21.21
C ALA A 365 4.54 0.67 -22.37
N ASP A 366 5.21 1.07 -23.44
CA ASP A 366 4.52 1.53 -24.64
C ASP A 366 3.50 0.47 -25.08
N PRO A 367 2.22 0.84 -25.30
CA PRO A 367 1.17 -0.15 -25.60
C PRO A 367 1.44 -1.01 -26.82
N ALA A 368 1.98 -0.43 -27.89
CA ALA A 368 2.29 -1.20 -29.11
C ALA A 368 3.40 -2.22 -28.84
N GLU A 369 4.45 -1.82 -28.12
CA GLU A 369 5.53 -2.70 -27.70
C GLU A 369 5.02 -3.79 -26.75
N ALA A 370 4.21 -3.44 -25.74
CA ALA A 370 3.65 -4.39 -24.77
C ALA A 370 2.79 -5.46 -25.43
N ILE A 371 1.93 -5.09 -26.40
CA ILE A 371 1.08 -6.00 -27.17
C ILE A 371 1.94 -6.90 -28.06
N ALA A 372 2.92 -6.33 -28.76
CA ALA A 372 3.80 -7.07 -29.65
C ALA A 372 4.64 -8.16 -28.94
N THR A 373 4.79 -8.08 -27.60
CA THR A 373 5.47 -9.14 -26.82
C THR A 373 4.71 -10.47 -26.82
N GLY A 374 3.39 -10.47 -27.08
CA GLY A 374 2.53 -11.65 -26.98
C GLY A 374 2.27 -12.13 -25.54
N VAL A 375 2.81 -11.48 -24.51
CA VAL A 375 2.68 -11.87 -23.10
C VAL A 375 1.24 -11.83 -22.62
N TRP A 376 0.46 -10.88 -23.13
CA TRP A 376 -0.94 -10.66 -22.77
C TRP A 376 -1.92 -11.58 -23.52
N GLY A 377 -1.40 -12.43 -24.41
CA GLY A 377 -2.22 -13.18 -25.35
C GLY A 377 -2.67 -12.34 -26.56
N PRO A 378 -3.67 -12.80 -27.33
CA PRO A 378 -4.16 -12.10 -28.51
C PRO A 378 -5.05 -10.91 -28.11
N ILE A 379 -4.45 -9.75 -27.87
CA ILE A 379 -5.15 -8.49 -27.64
C ILE A 379 -4.87 -7.49 -28.76
N ALA A 380 -5.88 -6.70 -29.13
CA ALA A 380 -5.74 -5.69 -30.18
C ALA A 380 -5.30 -4.35 -29.60
N PRO A 381 -4.45 -3.56 -30.30
CA PRO A 381 -4.11 -2.21 -29.89
C PRO A 381 -5.31 -1.26 -29.97
N VAL A 382 -5.25 -0.19 -29.21
CA VAL A 382 -6.17 0.94 -29.37
C VAL A 382 -5.97 1.57 -30.75
N GLY A 383 -7.04 1.92 -31.45
CA GLY A 383 -6.93 2.54 -32.76
C GLY A 383 -8.19 2.52 -33.61
N ALA A 384 -8.06 2.96 -34.85
CA ALA A 384 -9.21 3.16 -35.74
C ALA A 384 -10.05 1.89 -35.95
N ALA A 385 -9.41 0.73 -36.07
CA ALA A 385 -10.08 -0.56 -36.26
C ALA A 385 -10.88 -1.02 -35.01
N MET A 386 -10.54 -0.51 -33.83
CA MET A 386 -11.17 -0.90 -32.56
C MET A 386 -11.95 0.28 -31.92
N ARG A 387 -12.19 1.36 -32.65
CA ARG A 387 -12.76 2.62 -32.13
C ARG A 387 -14.05 2.42 -31.33
N ASP A 388 -14.94 1.59 -31.79
CA ASP A 388 -16.24 1.37 -31.15
C ASP A 388 -16.07 0.57 -29.86
N TYR A 389 -15.20 -0.45 -29.88
CA TYR A 389 -14.84 -1.20 -28.69
C TYR A 389 -14.13 -0.30 -27.66
N ASP A 390 -13.19 0.53 -28.09
CA ASP A 390 -12.44 1.41 -27.19
C ASP A 390 -13.35 2.42 -26.50
N ARG A 391 -14.29 3.03 -27.25
CA ARG A 391 -15.32 3.92 -26.68
C ARG A 391 -16.25 3.18 -25.70
N TRP A 392 -16.63 1.96 -26.05
CA TRP A 392 -17.45 1.12 -25.18
C TRP A 392 -16.70 0.75 -23.88
N ALA A 393 -15.45 0.34 -23.98
CA ALA A 393 -14.61 -0.02 -22.83
C ALA A 393 -14.41 1.17 -21.87
N ASP A 394 -14.11 2.37 -22.40
CA ASP A 394 -14.02 3.58 -21.59
C ASP A 394 -15.35 3.90 -20.91
N ARG A 395 -16.47 3.81 -21.62
CA ARG A 395 -17.80 4.05 -21.06
C ARG A 395 -18.15 3.04 -19.95
N ILE A 396 -17.84 1.77 -20.14
CA ILE A 396 -18.05 0.72 -19.10
C ILE A 396 -17.18 1.03 -17.88
N PHE A 397 -15.94 1.44 -18.07
CA PHE A 397 -15.07 1.85 -16.97
C PHE A 397 -15.69 3.01 -16.16
N GLU A 398 -16.15 4.06 -16.83
CA GLU A 398 -16.78 5.20 -16.16
C GLU A 398 -18.09 4.81 -15.44
N LEU A 399 -18.90 3.96 -16.04
CA LEU A 399 -20.11 3.42 -15.41
C LEU A 399 -19.78 2.57 -14.19
N TYR A 400 -18.74 1.74 -14.26
CA TYR A 400 -18.27 0.94 -13.14
C TYR A 400 -17.83 1.83 -11.98
N ARG A 401 -17.00 2.86 -12.24
CA ARG A 401 -16.58 3.82 -11.21
C ARG A 401 -17.76 4.57 -10.60
N ARG A 402 -18.70 4.99 -11.43
CA ARG A 402 -19.94 5.63 -10.98
C ARG A 402 -20.84 4.71 -10.16
N SER A 403 -20.92 3.44 -10.52
CA SER A 403 -21.67 2.42 -9.75
C SER A 403 -21.12 2.27 -8.34
N ILE A 404 -19.79 2.22 -8.17
CA ILE A 404 -19.13 2.18 -6.85
C ILE A 404 -19.56 3.37 -5.99
N GLU A 405 -19.57 4.59 -6.55
CA GLU A 405 -19.99 5.80 -5.82
C GLU A 405 -21.50 5.78 -5.46
N ILE A 406 -22.36 5.39 -6.39
CA ILE A 406 -23.82 5.34 -6.17
C ILE A 406 -24.19 4.29 -5.13
N ASN A 407 -23.60 3.11 -5.26
CA ASN A 407 -23.88 1.98 -4.36
C ASN A 407 -23.08 2.04 -3.07
N ARG A 408 -22.16 3.03 -2.94
CA ARG A 408 -21.28 3.15 -1.78
C ARG A 408 -20.52 1.84 -1.50
N ASP A 409 -19.94 1.23 -2.56
CA ASP A 409 -19.24 -0.04 -2.49
C ASP A 409 -17.81 0.15 -1.94
N TYR A 410 -17.74 0.70 -0.73
CA TYR A 410 -16.54 0.99 0.04
C TYR A 410 -16.57 0.26 1.39
N GLY A 411 -15.41 0.21 2.06
CA GLY A 411 -15.28 -0.32 3.40
C GLY A 411 -14.18 -1.36 3.54
N ALA A 412 -13.61 -1.47 4.74
CA ALA A 412 -12.55 -2.42 5.05
C ALA A 412 -12.97 -3.88 4.85
N MET A 413 -14.26 -4.13 4.87
CA MET A 413 -14.85 -5.46 4.71
C MET A 413 -15.51 -5.65 3.35
N ASN A 414 -15.33 -4.72 2.41
CA ASN A 414 -15.72 -4.92 1.02
C ASN A 414 -14.61 -5.70 0.29
N TRP A 415 -14.97 -6.82 -0.29
CA TRP A 415 -14.06 -7.74 -0.97
C TRP A 415 -14.21 -7.70 -2.49
N GLY A 416 -14.81 -6.61 -3.01
CA GLY A 416 -15.13 -6.45 -4.41
C GLY A 416 -16.53 -6.94 -4.78
N ASP A 417 -17.40 -7.03 -3.80
CA ASP A 417 -18.81 -7.34 -4.02
C ASP A 417 -19.50 -6.15 -4.68
N TRP A 418 -20.45 -6.43 -5.53
CA TRP A 418 -21.30 -5.43 -6.16
C TRP A 418 -22.77 -5.81 -6.05
N TRP A 419 -23.66 -4.85 -6.28
CA TRP A 419 -25.09 -5.03 -6.35
C TRP A 419 -25.56 -5.22 -7.78
N GLY A 420 -26.33 -6.26 -8.00
CA GLY A 420 -27.01 -6.56 -9.24
C GLY A 420 -28.43 -7.05 -8.99
N GLU A 421 -29.08 -7.55 -10.02
CA GLU A 421 -30.45 -8.09 -9.96
C GLU A 421 -30.65 -9.22 -8.95
N ARG A 422 -29.58 -9.92 -8.59
CA ARG A 422 -29.58 -11.01 -7.59
C ARG A 422 -29.15 -10.54 -6.19
N GLY A 423 -29.09 -9.24 -5.96
CA GLY A 423 -28.54 -8.67 -4.74
C GLY A 423 -27.02 -8.54 -4.79
N CYS A 424 -26.30 -9.02 -3.77
CA CYS A 424 -24.84 -8.97 -3.71
C CYS A 424 -24.22 -10.04 -4.61
N ASN A 425 -23.27 -9.64 -5.46
CA ASN A 425 -22.50 -10.51 -6.35
C ASN A 425 -21.01 -10.43 -6.05
N TRP A 426 -20.28 -11.54 -6.21
CA TRP A 426 -18.85 -11.67 -6.01
C TRP A 426 -18.06 -11.29 -7.29
N GLY A 427 -18.34 -10.10 -7.84
CA GLY A 427 -18.00 -9.71 -9.20
C GLY A 427 -16.52 -9.73 -9.56
N ASN A 428 -15.62 -9.46 -8.61
CA ASN A 428 -14.19 -9.41 -8.90
C ASN A 428 -13.60 -10.76 -9.31
N HIS A 429 -14.09 -11.85 -8.75
CA HIS A 429 -13.57 -13.19 -9.03
C HIS A 429 -14.38 -13.90 -10.10
N GLU A 430 -15.68 -13.69 -10.15
CA GLU A 430 -16.58 -14.35 -11.10
C GLU A 430 -16.35 -13.86 -12.53
N TYR A 431 -16.17 -12.54 -12.72
CA TYR A 431 -16.06 -11.93 -14.06
C TYR A 431 -14.64 -11.43 -14.38
N ASP A 432 -13.64 -11.74 -13.53
CA ASP A 432 -12.23 -11.39 -13.73
C ASP A 432 -12.01 -9.89 -14.03
N THR A 433 -12.78 -9.03 -13.34
CA THR A 433 -12.71 -7.56 -13.49
C THR A 433 -11.30 -7.00 -13.36
N PRO A 434 -10.46 -7.44 -12.38
CA PRO A 434 -9.08 -6.96 -12.26
C PRO A 434 -8.23 -7.24 -13.51
N ARG A 435 -8.42 -8.41 -14.15
CA ARG A 435 -7.71 -8.72 -15.41
C ARG A 435 -8.15 -7.80 -16.54
N HIS A 436 -9.45 -7.53 -16.68
CA HIS A 436 -9.95 -6.59 -17.69
C HIS A 436 -9.33 -5.21 -17.52
N MET A 437 -9.20 -4.70 -16.28
CA MET A 437 -8.54 -3.43 -16.00
C MET A 437 -7.07 -3.47 -16.40
N LEU A 438 -6.34 -4.53 -16.05
CA LEU A 438 -4.93 -4.67 -16.42
C LEU A 438 -4.72 -4.83 -17.93
N VAL A 439 -5.64 -5.49 -18.65
CA VAL A 439 -5.62 -5.55 -20.12
C VAL A 439 -5.83 -4.16 -20.72
N GLN A 440 -6.77 -3.37 -20.21
CA GLN A 440 -6.95 -1.98 -20.67
C GLN A 440 -5.73 -1.12 -20.33
N PHE A 441 -5.10 -1.30 -19.18
CA PHE A 441 -3.83 -0.65 -18.86
C PHE A 441 -2.74 -1.01 -19.89
N ALA A 442 -2.59 -2.28 -20.24
CA ALA A 442 -1.64 -2.72 -21.27
C ALA A 442 -1.92 -2.14 -22.66
N ARG A 443 -3.21 -2.00 -23.03
CA ARG A 443 -3.65 -1.47 -24.34
C ARG A 443 -3.53 0.04 -24.47
N THR A 444 -3.65 0.77 -23.35
CA THR A 444 -3.75 2.24 -23.36
C THR A 444 -2.55 2.94 -22.74
N GLY A 445 -1.83 2.28 -21.82
CA GLY A 445 -0.84 2.92 -20.95
C GLY A 445 -1.43 3.88 -19.92
N ASP A 446 -2.78 3.98 -19.82
CA ASP A 446 -3.43 4.91 -18.90
C ASP A 446 -3.48 4.33 -17.48
N PRO A 447 -2.81 4.98 -16.49
CA PRO A 447 -2.76 4.49 -15.12
C PRO A 447 -4.13 4.47 -14.41
N LYS A 448 -5.17 5.12 -14.95
CA LYS A 448 -6.53 5.05 -14.40
C LYS A 448 -7.02 3.60 -14.26
N TYR A 449 -6.68 2.74 -15.21
CA TYR A 449 -7.04 1.32 -15.18
C TYR A 449 -6.23 0.51 -14.16
N PHE A 450 -5.01 0.93 -13.89
CA PHE A 450 -4.18 0.28 -12.87
C PHE A 450 -4.61 0.62 -11.45
N HIS A 451 -5.16 1.83 -11.25
CA HIS A 451 -5.59 2.34 -9.94
C HIS A 451 -7.09 2.13 -9.64
N ALA A 452 -7.82 1.49 -10.54
CA ALA A 452 -9.26 1.25 -10.41
C ALA A 452 -9.64 0.21 -9.35
#